data_6f719c6401ed249e8907407408941379
#
_entry.id   6f719c6401ed249e8907407408941379
#
_cell.length_a   1.000
_cell.length_b   1.000
_cell.length_c   1.000
_cell.angle_alpha   90.00
_cell.angle_beta   90.00
_cell.angle_gamma   90.00
#
_symmetry.space_group_name_H-M   'P 1'
#
loop_
_entity.id
_entity.type
_entity.pdbx_description
1 polymer ?
#
loop_
_entity_poly.entity_id
_entity_poly.type
_entity_poly.pdbx_seq_one_letter_code
_entity_poly.pdbx_strand_id
1 'polypeptide(L)'
;MYRHPMIILSSVLALTAATVAAQQAPAKAPAQPASGAGIVRAHADIKGEGITGTAEFVESQQGSGKIVNITVTLSGLKEGMHGVHLHEVGKCEAPFTSAGGHFDPGPAGNANPDANHPFHMGDIPQITATANGKATMKVATTRVTLSDGPLSLFDADGSAIIIHGNPDQGITGAAGSGVSGGPRVACGVIEKK
;
A
#
# COMPACT_ATOMS: atom_id res chain seq x y z
N MET A 1 76.66 -70.73 21.37
CA MET A 1 75.28 -70.23 21.22
C MET A 1 75.20 -68.83 21.81
N TYR A 2 75.41 -67.79 21.04
CA TYR A 2 75.33 -66.42 21.46
C TYR A 2 74.04 -65.82 20.90
N ARG A 3 73.09 -65.36 21.77
CA ARG A 3 71.90 -64.65 21.40
C ARG A 3 72.16 -63.16 21.61
N HIS A 4 72.04 -62.38 20.53
CA HIS A 4 72.09 -60.93 20.60
C HIS A 4 70.70 -60.40 20.85
N PRO A 5 70.48 -59.43 21.74
CA PRO A 5 69.18 -58.74 21.88
C PRO A 5 69.04 -57.64 20.82
N MET A 6 67.95 -57.66 20.14
CA MET A 6 67.53 -56.65 19.16
C MET A 6 66.91 -55.47 19.89
N ILE A 7 67.57 -54.34 19.81
CA ILE A 7 67.07 -53.08 20.36
C ILE A 7 66.08 -52.44 19.32
N ILE A 8 64.82 -52.39 19.66
CA ILE A 8 63.82 -51.71 18.85
C ILE A 8 63.76 -50.22 19.28
N LEU A 9 64.20 -49.33 18.38
CA LEU A 9 64.14 -47.88 18.56
C LEU A 9 62.75 -47.38 18.09
N SER A 10 61.89 -47.09 19.05
CA SER A 10 60.55 -46.50 18.74
C SER A 10 60.68 -45.01 18.54
N SER A 11 60.60 -44.59 17.28
CA SER A 11 60.51 -43.17 16.93
C SER A 11 59.09 -42.67 17.18
N VAL A 12 58.89 -41.82 18.19
CA VAL A 12 57.62 -41.09 18.43
C VAL A 12 57.54 -39.82 17.52
N LEU A 13 56.72 -39.90 16.53
CA LEU A 13 56.42 -38.76 15.66
C LEU A 13 55.41 -37.86 16.34
N ALA A 14 55.81 -36.71 16.85
CA ALA A 14 54.95 -35.72 17.43
C ALA A 14 54.25 -34.94 16.31
N LEU A 15 52.94 -35.17 16.13
CA LEU A 15 52.09 -34.43 15.22
C LEU A 15 51.66 -33.12 15.92
N THR A 16 52.22 -31.98 15.54
CA THR A 16 51.77 -30.67 15.99
C THR A 16 50.57 -30.25 15.13
N ALA A 17 49.37 -30.30 15.70
CA ALA A 17 48.18 -29.75 15.07
C ALA A 17 48.23 -28.21 15.15
N ALA A 18 48.45 -27.57 14.01
CA ALA A 18 48.30 -26.13 13.88
C ALA A 18 46.80 -25.79 13.80
N THR A 19 46.23 -25.21 14.85
CA THR A 19 44.89 -24.67 14.84
C THR A 19 44.88 -23.37 14.04
N VAL A 20 44.34 -23.41 12.82
CA VAL A 20 44.01 -22.19 12.05
C VAL A 20 42.79 -21.56 12.68
N ALA A 21 42.97 -20.49 13.45
CA ALA A 21 41.89 -19.68 13.90
C ALA A 21 41.33 -18.88 12.69
N ALA A 22 40.17 -19.32 12.20
CA ALA A 22 39.44 -18.56 11.21
C ALA A 22 38.95 -17.24 11.84
N GLN A 23 39.58 -16.11 11.50
CA GLN A 23 39.13 -14.81 11.86
C GLN A 23 37.85 -14.54 11.06
N GLN A 24 36.68 -14.64 11.74
CA GLN A 24 35.42 -14.14 11.21
C GLN A 24 35.54 -12.62 11.07
N ALA A 25 35.38 -12.13 9.83
CA ALA A 25 35.23 -10.70 9.58
C ALA A 25 34.02 -10.19 10.40
N PRO A 26 34.11 -8.97 10.98
CA PRO A 26 32.99 -8.42 11.74
C PRO A 26 31.76 -8.34 10.86
N ALA A 27 30.65 -8.93 11.31
CA ALA A 27 29.36 -8.84 10.65
C ALA A 27 29.03 -7.36 10.47
N LYS A 28 28.78 -6.95 9.22
CA LYS A 28 28.35 -5.59 8.90
C LYS A 28 27.07 -5.33 9.69
N ALA A 29 27.12 -4.35 10.60
CA ALA A 29 25.95 -3.91 11.34
C ALA A 29 24.79 -3.63 10.36
N PRO A 30 23.54 -4.00 10.69
CA PRO A 30 22.40 -3.66 9.85
C PRO A 30 22.43 -2.16 9.60
N ALA A 31 22.40 -1.75 8.33
CA ALA A 31 22.36 -0.36 7.95
C ALA A 31 21.15 0.28 8.65
N GLN A 32 21.38 1.27 9.49
CA GLN A 32 20.32 2.12 10.01
C GLN A 32 19.52 2.63 8.81
N PRO A 33 18.17 2.58 8.86
CA PRO A 33 17.38 3.18 7.81
C PRO A 33 17.80 4.64 7.68
N ALA A 34 18.14 5.07 6.47
CA ALA A 34 18.53 6.45 6.19
C ALA A 34 17.40 7.35 6.72
N SER A 35 17.67 8.06 7.80
CA SER A 35 16.79 9.10 8.32
C SER A 35 16.81 10.24 7.31
N GLY A 36 15.79 10.29 6.42
CA GLY A 36 15.73 11.31 5.38
C GLY A 36 14.78 11.01 4.21
N ALA A 37 14.10 9.88 4.16
CA ALA A 37 12.98 9.71 3.23
C ALA A 37 11.87 10.65 3.70
N GLY A 38 11.69 11.78 3.01
CA GLY A 38 10.70 12.79 3.37
C GLY A 38 9.31 12.16 3.40
N ILE A 39 8.57 12.45 4.49
CA ILE A 39 7.15 12.10 4.56
C ILE A 39 6.43 12.94 3.52
N VAL A 40 5.82 12.30 2.52
CA VAL A 40 4.96 12.97 1.54
C VAL A 40 3.54 12.97 2.06
N ARG A 41 2.85 14.10 1.93
CA ARG A 41 1.49 14.28 2.40
C ARG A 41 0.59 14.78 1.29
N ALA A 42 -0.67 14.34 1.36
CA ALA A 42 -1.73 14.84 0.50
C ALA A 42 -3.04 14.92 1.29
N HIS A 43 -4.01 15.63 0.74
CA HIS A 43 -5.35 15.71 1.31
C HIS A 43 -6.39 15.78 0.20
N ALA A 44 -7.63 15.54 0.55
CA ALA A 44 -8.79 15.81 -0.29
C ALA A 44 -9.94 16.34 0.56
N ASP A 45 -10.54 17.44 0.13
CA ASP A 45 -11.81 17.91 0.65
C ASP A 45 -12.94 17.18 -0.06
N ILE A 46 -13.68 16.35 0.67
CA ILE A 46 -14.73 15.50 0.11
C ILE A 46 -16.07 16.23 0.22
N LYS A 47 -16.78 16.35 -0.91
CA LYS A 47 -18.07 17.00 -1.00
C LYS A 47 -19.05 16.18 -1.83
N GLY A 48 -20.32 16.19 -1.38
CA GLY A 48 -21.47 15.61 -2.06
C GLY A 48 -22.74 16.34 -1.62
N GLU A 49 -23.90 15.94 -2.12
CA GLU A 49 -25.16 16.51 -1.66
C GLU A 49 -25.42 16.10 -0.20
N GLY A 50 -25.36 17.09 0.71
CA GLY A 50 -25.47 16.87 2.16
C GLY A 50 -24.29 16.15 2.79
N ILE A 51 -23.24 15.77 2.03
CA ILE A 51 -22.07 15.04 2.49
C ILE A 51 -20.85 15.97 2.48
N THR A 52 -20.11 15.98 3.59
CA THR A 52 -18.83 16.69 3.71
C THR A 52 -17.82 15.84 4.46
N GLY A 53 -16.55 16.08 4.19
CA GLY A 53 -15.48 15.39 4.91
C GLY A 53 -14.10 15.66 4.33
N THR A 54 -13.13 14.87 4.80
CA THR A 54 -11.74 14.98 4.38
C THR A 54 -11.13 13.60 4.24
N ALA A 55 -10.14 13.49 3.36
CA ALA A 55 -9.19 12.38 3.36
C ALA A 55 -7.77 12.93 3.52
N GLU A 56 -7.02 12.37 4.46
CA GLU A 56 -5.61 12.68 4.69
C GLU A 56 -4.76 11.48 4.27
N PHE A 57 -3.71 11.74 3.51
CA PHE A 57 -2.78 10.74 3.00
C PHE A 57 -1.38 11.01 3.51
N VAL A 58 -0.71 9.99 3.99
CA VAL A 58 0.68 10.08 4.48
C VAL A 58 1.49 8.92 3.93
N GLU A 59 2.40 9.21 3.01
CA GLU A 59 3.38 8.23 2.53
C GLU A 59 4.59 8.20 3.45
N SER A 60 5.04 7.00 3.77
CA SER A 60 6.28 6.76 4.50
C SER A 60 7.02 5.54 3.95
N GLN A 61 8.32 5.45 4.24
CA GLN A 61 9.13 4.29 3.88
C GLN A 61 8.77 3.09 4.77
N GLN A 62 8.58 1.93 4.15
CA GLN A 62 8.39 0.65 4.84
C GLN A 62 9.32 -0.40 4.24
N GLY A 63 10.41 -0.72 4.93
CA GLY A 63 11.45 -1.58 4.39
C GLY A 63 12.05 -1.02 3.10
N SER A 64 12.02 -1.78 2.01
CA SER A 64 12.43 -1.34 0.67
C SER A 64 11.31 -0.68 -0.15
N GLY A 65 10.07 -0.71 0.35
CA GLY A 65 8.88 -0.17 -0.32
C GLY A 65 8.32 1.06 0.39
N LYS A 66 7.18 1.52 -0.10
CA LYS A 66 6.42 2.65 0.44
C LYS A 66 5.06 2.19 0.91
N ILE A 67 4.51 2.87 1.89
CA ILE A 67 3.16 2.65 2.40
C ILE A 67 2.45 4.00 2.49
N VAL A 68 1.22 4.06 2.03
CA VAL A 68 0.34 5.23 2.16
C VAL A 68 -0.72 4.93 3.20
N ASN A 69 -0.70 5.69 4.30
CA ASN A 69 -1.74 5.67 5.31
C ASN A 69 -2.82 6.69 4.94
N ILE A 70 -4.05 6.24 4.86
CA ILE A 70 -5.21 7.05 4.48
C ILE A 70 -6.16 7.12 5.66
N THR A 71 -6.55 8.34 6.05
CA THR A 71 -7.59 8.57 7.06
C THR A 71 -8.72 9.34 6.41
N VAL A 72 -9.93 8.76 6.39
CA VAL A 72 -11.13 9.39 5.84
C VAL A 72 -12.08 9.70 6.99
N THR A 73 -12.60 10.92 7.03
CA THR A 73 -13.64 11.36 7.98
C THR A 73 -14.76 12.03 7.22
N LEU A 74 -16.00 11.57 7.44
CA LEU A 74 -17.17 12.02 6.70
C LEU A 74 -18.32 12.33 7.65
N SER A 75 -19.21 13.19 7.19
CA SER A 75 -20.50 13.51 7.80
C SER A 75 -21.57 13.60 6.72
N GLY A 76 -22.82 13.27 7.07
CA GLY A 76 -23.97 13.34 6.17
C GLY A 76 -24.21 12.09 5.32
N LEU A 77 -23.44 11.01 5.53
CA LEU A 77 -23.71 9.73 4.88
C LEU A 77 -24.98 9.06 5.42
N LYS A 78 -25.68 8.33 4.56
CA LYS A 78 -26.73 7.40 5.02
C LYS A 78 -26.10 6.33 5.92
N GLU A 79 -26.82 5.88 6.94
CA GLU A 79 -26.37 4.76 7.77
C GLU A 79 -26.07 3.50 6.94
N GLY A 80 -24.97 2.83 7.24
CA GLY A 80 -24.57 1.59 6.60
C GLY A 80 -23.19 1.65 5.98
N MET A 81 -22.88 0.65 5.14
CA MET A 81 -21.59 0.51 4.47
C MET A 81 -21.60 1.22 3.12
N HIS A 82 -20.48 1.82 2.77
CA HIS A 82 -20.28 2.56 1.52
C HIS A 82 -18.95 2.18 0.89
N GLY A 83 -18.92 1.88 -0.40
CA GLY A 83 -17.69 1.71 -1.16
C GLY A 83 -16.87 3.00 -1.14
N VAL A 84 -15.55 2.85 -1.09
CA VAL A 84 -14.58 3.96 -1.17
C VAL A 84 -13.46 3.54 -2.10
N HIS A 85 -13.20 4.32 -3.14
CA HIS A 85 -12.14 4.01 -4.09
C HIS A 85 -11.35 5.25 -4.50
N LEU A 86 -10.08 5.04 -4.86
CA LEU A 86 -9.27 6.03 -5.54
C LEU A 86 -9.55 5.92 -7.04
N HIS A 87 -9.82 7.04 -7.68
CA HIS A 87 -10.17 7.14 -9.08
C HIS A 87 -9.07 7.81 -9.90
N GLU A 88 -9.01 7.48 -11.19
CA GLU A 88 -7.91 7.76 -12.10
C GLU A 88 -7.79 9.22 -12.54
N VAL A 89 -8.80 10.08 -12.32
CA VAL A 89 -8.77 11.49 -12.74
C VAL A 89 -9.07 12.42 -11.57
N GLY A 90 -8.23 13.45 -11.38
CA GLY A 90 -8.36 14.46 -10.34
C GLY A 90 -9.48 15.48 -10.62
N LYS A 91 -10.72 15.01 -10.84
CA LYS A 91 -11.85 15.86 -11.20
C LYS A 91 -13.15 15.42 -10.53
N CYS A 92 -13.87 16.37 -9.91
CA CYS A 92 -15.07 16.13 -9.12
C CYS A 92 -16.25 16.96 -9.63
N GLU A 93 -16.79 16.66 -10.81
CA GLU A 93 -18.01 17.28 -11.36
C GLU A 93 -19.19 16.31 -11.15
N ALA A 94 -20.26 16.79 -10.49
CA ALA A 94 -21.43 15.94 -10.27
C ALA A 94 -22.04 15.45 -11.60
N PRO A 95 -22.45 14.19 -11.71
CA PRO A 95 -22.53 13.13 -10.72
C PRO A 95 -21.20 12.35 -10.49
N PHE A 96 -20.06 13.01 -10.60
CA PHE A 96 -18.69 12.53 -10.34
C PHE A 96 -18.15 11.48 -11.33
N THR A 97 -18.78 11.35 -12.49
CA THR A 97 -18.25 10.52 -13.59
C THR A 97 -16.96 11.09 -14.18
N SER A 98 -16.72 12.40 -14.00
CA SER A 98 -15.49 13.09 -14.40
C SER A 98 -14.22 12.56 -13.69
N ALA A 99 -14.36 11.86 -12.56
CA ALA A 99 -13.24 11.20 -11.88
C ALA A 99 -12.73 9.93 -12.60
N GLY A 100 -13.35 9.55 -13.73
CA GLY A 100 -12.95 8.35 -14.46
C GLY A 100 -13.32 7.05 -13.77
N GLY A 101 -12.57 5.98 -14.06
CA GLY A 101 -12.69 4.67 -13.43
C GLY A 101 -11.87 4.55 -12.14
N HIS A 102 -11.70 3.33 -11.64
CA HIS A 102 -10.80 3.10 -10.52
C HIS A 102 -9.35 3.31 -10.97
N PHE A 103 -8.53 3.84 -10.07
CA PHE A 103 -7.11 4.02 -10.34
C PHE A 103 -6.43 2.66 -10.55
N ASP A 104 -6.02 2.39 -11.78
CA ASP A 104 -5.36 1.14 -12.15
C ASP A 104 -4.36 1.39 -13.30
N PRO A 105 -3.28 2.13 -13.04
CA PRO A 105 -2.32 2.53 -14.06
C PRO A 105 -1.50 1.34 -14.57
N GLY A 106 -1.04 1.46 -15.79
CA GLY A 106 -0.13 0.52 -16.40
C GLY A 106 -0.70 -0.20 -17.63
N PRO A 107 0.14 -0.93 -18.36
CA PRO A 107 -0.23 -1.51 -19.66
C PRO A 107 -1.27 -2.64 -19.57
N ALA A 108 -1.47 -3.21 -18.38
CA ALA A 108 -2.48 -4.24 -18.10
C ALA A 108 -3.60 -3.72 -17.20
N GLY A 109 -3.62 -2.42 -16.90
CA GLY A 109 -4.63 -1.80 -16.06
C GLY A 109 -6.02 -1.87 -16.68
N ASN A 110 -7.05 -1.93 -15.84
CA ASN A 110 -8.45 -1.92 -16.23
C ASN A 110 -9.24 -1.03 -15.27
N ALA A 111 -9.38 0.23 -15.63
CA ALA A 111 -10.06 1.23 -14.79
C ALA A 111 -11.58 1.03 -14.68
N ASN A 112 -12.21 0.06 -15.38
CA ASN A 112 -13.64 -0.19 -15.25
C ASN A 112 -14.01 -0.58 -13.81
N PRO A 113 -14.84 0.19 -13.09
CA PRO A 113 -15.07 0.01 -11.66
C PRO A 113 -15.56 -1.38 -11.24
N ASP A 114 -16.34 -2.05 -12.08
CA ASP A 114 -16.91 -3.35 -11.76
C ASP A 114 -16.11 -4.52 -12.33
N ALA A 115 -15.41 -4.31 -13.45
CA ALA A 115 -14.55 -5.33 -14.05
C ALA A 115 -13.18 -5.32 -13.36
N ASN A 116 -12.63 -6.49 -13.06
CA ASN A 116 -11.40 -6.67 -12.30
C ASN A 116 -11.46 -6.19 -10.82
N HIS A 117 -12.64 -5.85 -10.31
CA HIS A 117 -12.82 -5.52 -8.89
C HIS A 117 -12.75 -6.79 -8.00
N PRO A 118 -12.11 -6.78 -6.84
CA PRO A 118 -11.46 -5.67 -6.13
C PRO A 118 -9.93 -5.64 -6.32
N PHE A 119 -9.42 -5.79 -7.52
CA PHE A 119 -7.98 -5.92 -7.79
C PHE A 119 -7.31 -4.67 -8.34
N HIS A 120 -8.07 -3.57 -8.59
CA HIS A 120 -7.50 -2.29 -9.00
C HIS A 120 -6.53 -1.73 -7.95
N MET A 121 -5.57 -0.94 -8.36
CA MET A 121 -4.65 -0.28 -7.42
C MET A 121 -5.38 0.70 -6.48
N GLY A 122 -6.47 1.30 -6.95
CA GLY A 122 -7.31 2.22 -6.18
C GLY A 122 -8.35 1.57 -5.27
N ASP A 123 -8.50 0.24 -5.29
CA ASP A 123 -9.46 -0.45 -4.41
C ASP A 123 -8.95 -0.47 -2.97
N ILE A 124 -9.71 0.17 -2.09
CA ILE A 124 -9.44 0.24 -0.64
C ILE A 124 -10.69 -0.23 0.13
N PRO A 125 -10.56 -0.58 1.42
CA PRO A 125 -11.72 -1.02 2.21
C PRO A 125 -12.84 0.01 2.23
N GLN A 126 -14.07 -0.49 2.30
CA GLN A 126 -15.27 0.33 2.45
C GLN A 126 -15.38 0.97 3.83
N ILE A 127 -16.16 2.05 3.94
CA ILE A 127 -16.39 2.80 5.17
C ILE A 127 -17.79 2.52 5.72
N THR A 128 -17.94 2.51 7.05
CA THR A 128 -19.24 2.34 7.72
C THR A 128 -19.70 3.65 8.36
N ALA A 129 -20.86 4.12 7.96
CA ALA A 129 -21.53 5.27 8.55
C ALA A 129 -22.48 4.84 9.69
N THR A 130 -22.43 5.59 10.78
CA THR A 130 -23.33 5.44 11.93
C THR A 130 -24.69 6.09 11.65
N ALA A 131 -25.69 5.82 12.51
CA ALA A 131 -27.05 6.37 12.40
C ALA A 131 -27.09 7.91 12.37
N ASN A 132 -26.06 8.60 12.89
CA ASN A 132 -25.95 10.08 12.84
C ASN A 132 -25.16 10.57 11.61
N GLY A 133 -24.92 9.69 10.64
CA GLY A 133 -24.28 10.03 9.36
C GLY A 133 -22.76 10.24 9.43
N LYS A 134 -22.12 9.93 10.56
CA LYS A 134 -20.67 10.06 10.71
C LYS A 134 -19.96 8.77 10.35
N ALA A 135 -18.84 8.88 9.66
CA ALA A 135 -17.99 7.76 9.31
C ALA A 135 -16.51 8.14 9.44
N THR A 136 -15.70 7.18 9.90
CA THR A 136 -14.24 7.33 9.93
C THR A 136 -13.59 6.00 9.53
N MET A 137 -12.62 6.06 8.62
CA MET A 137 -11.84 4.92 8.18
C MET A 137 -10.35 5.25 8.30
N LYS A 138 -9.56 4.26 8.71
CA LYS A 138 -8.09 4.30 8.61
C LYS A 138 -7.63 3.05 7.90
N VAL A 139 -6.87 3.23 6.85
CA VAL A 139 -6.34 2.14 6.03
C VAL A 139 -4.91 2.44 5.63
N ALA A 140 -4.12 1.41 5.42
CA ALA A 140 -2.78 1.50 4.86
C ALA A 140 -2.71 0.67 3.59
N THR A 141 -2.10 1.21 2.54
CA THR A 141 -1.94 0.52 1.25
C THR A 141 -0.53 0.71 0.70
N THR A 142 -0.04 -0.31 0.02
CA THR A 142 1.20 -0.28 -0.76
C THR A 142 0.93 -0.26 -2.26
N ARG A 143 -0.35 -0.17 -2.67
CA ARG A 143 -0.81 -0.26 -4.05
C ARG A 143 -0.68 1.06 -4.81
N VAL A 144 -0.54 2.17 -4.09
CA VAL A 144 -0.37 3.52 -4.64
C VAL A 144 0.78 4.25 -3.96
N THR A 145 1.26 5.34 -4.55
CA THR A 145 2.25 6.23 -3.96
C THR A 145 1.82 7.70 -4.07
N LEU A 146 2.37 8.56 -3.20
CA LEU A 146 2.27 10.02 -3.31
C LEU A 146 3.52 10.63 -3.96
N SER A 147 4.63 9.93 -3.91
CA SER A 147 5.86 10.30 -4.62
C SER A 147 5.81 9.79 -6.05
N ASP A 148 6.62 10.40 -6.90
CA ASP A 148 6.69 10.10 -8.33
C ASP A 148 6.96 8.61 -8.60
N GLY A 149 6.36 8.10 -9.64
CA GLY A 149 6.46 6.71 -10.07
C GLY A 149 5.19 6.20 -10.75
N PRO A 150 5.21 4.95 -11.23
CA PRO A 150 4.09 4.39 -12.00
C PRO A 150 2.80 4.18 -11.20
N LEU A 151 2.85 4.24 -9.88
CA LEU A 151 1.69 4.10 -8.98
C LEU A 151 1.37 5.42 -8.27
N SER A 152 1.89 6.54 -8.76
CA SER A 152 1.68 7.86 -8.17
C SER A 152 0.24 8.34 -8.40
N LEU A 153 -0.41 8.77 -7.32
CA LEU A 153 -1.71 9.47 -7.39
C LEU A 153 -1.59 10.89 -7.98
N PHE A 154 -0.36 11.32 -8.29
CA PHE A 154 -0.04 12.63 -8.92
C PHE A 154 0.55 12.43 -10.31
N ASP A 155 -0.09 11.62 -11.11
CA ASP A 155 0.19 11.49 -12.55
C ASP A 155 -0.32 12.70 -13.35
N ALA A 156 -0.41 12.59 -14.69
CA ALA A 156 -0.67 13.75 -15.53
C ALA A 156 -2.05 14.41 -15.33
N ASP A 157 -3.06 13.63 -14.97
CA ASP A 157 -4.45 14.08 -14.78
C ASP A 157 -4.91 13.99 -13.32
N GLY A 158 -4.01 13.59 -12.42
CA GLY A 158 -4.25 13.51 -10.98
C GLY A 158 -5.22 12.40 -10.60
N SER A 159 -5.63 12.38 -9.34
CA SER A 159 -6.55 11.35 -8.82
C SER A 159 -7.60 11.96 -7.91
N ALA A 160 -8.70 11.24 -7.71
CA ALA A 160 -9.76 11.62 -6.79
C ALA A 160 -10.11 10.45 -5.86
N ILE A 161 -10.65 10.76 -4.68
CA ILE A 161 -11.32 9.79 -3.82
C ILE A 161 -12.83 9.90 -4.03
N ILE A 162 -13.48 8.76 -4.28
CA ILE A 162 -14.94 8.67 -4.47
C ILE A 162 -15.55 7.89 -3.30
N ILE A 163 -16.68 8.38 -2.82
CA ILE A 163 -17.57 7.69 -1.89
C ILE A 163 -18.80 7.23 -2.66
N HIS A 164 -19.13 5.95 -2.52
CA HIS A 164 -20.28 5.35 -3.19
C HIS A 164 -21.53 5.30 -2.31
N GLY A 165 -22.71 5.24 -2.95
CA GLY A 165 -24.00 5.22 -2.25
C GLY A 165 -24.35 3.87 -1.62
N ASN A 166 -23.73 2.78 -2.08
CA ASN A 166 -24.01 1.42 -1.66
C ASN A 166 -22.75 0.73 -1.12
N PRO A 167 -22.90 -0.39 -0.41
CA PRO A 167 -21.80 -1.26 -0.06
C PRO A 167 -21.05 -1.75 -1.30
N ASP A 168 -19.75 -1.85 -1.18
CA ASP A 168 -18.89 -2.59 -2.09
C ASP A 168 -19.06 -4.10 -1.84
N GLN A 169 -19.33 -4.87 -2.88
CA GLN A 169 -19.55 -6.32 -2.78
C GLN A 169 -18.24 -7.11 -2.79
N GLY A 170 -17.11 -6.48 -3.14
CA GLY A 170 -15.78 -7.11 -3.19
C GLY A 170 -15.66 -8.23 -4.23
N ILE A 171 -16.41 -8.14 -5.32
CA ILE A 171 -16.43 -9.12 -6.40
C ILE A 171 -16.30 -8.48 -7.78
N THR A 172 -15.80 -9.22 -8.74
CA THR A 172 -15.81 -8.81 -10.15
C THR A 172 -17.21 -8.95 -10.73
N GLY A 173 -17.66 -7.96 -11.48
CA GLY A 173 -18.95 -7.93 -12.17
C GLY A 173 -18.85 -7.45 -13.62
N ALA A 174 -19.96 -7.49 -14.32
CA ALA A 174 -20.06 -6.86 -15.63
C ALA A 174 -19.97 -5.33 -15.49
N ALA A 175 -19.49 -4.65 -16.53
CA ALA A 175 -19.44 -3.20 -16.56
C ALA A 175 -20.81 -2.57 -16.26
N GLY A 176 -20.86 -1.66 -15.28
CA GLY A 176 -22.10 -1.00 -14.87
C GLY A 176 -23.01 -1.84 -13.98
N SER A 177 -22.57 -2.98 -13.48
CA SER A 177 -23.35 -3.83 -12.57
C SER A 177 -23.51 -3.22 -11.17
N GLY A 178 -22.62 -2.27 -10.80
CA GLY A 178 -22.64 -1.58 -9.50
C GLY A 178 -22.12 -2.42 -8.34
N VAL A 179 -21.40 -3.53 -8.61
CA VAL A 179 -20.81 -4.37 -7.55
C VAL A 179 -19.77 -3.64 -6.72
N SER A 180 -19.15 -2.59 -7.28
CA SER A 180 -18.17 -1.72 -6.61
C SER A 180 -18.80 -0.58 -5.79
N GLY A 181 -20.10 -0.66 -5.44
CA GLY A 181 -20.77 0.34 -4.62
C GLY A 181 -21.74 1.26 -5.38
N GLY A 182 -21.92 1.09 -6.69
CA GLY A 182 -22.93 1.76 -7.50
C GLY A 182 -22.78 3.29 -7.58
N PRO A 183 -23.82 4.09 -7.25
CA PRO A 183 -23.80 5.55 -7.43
C PRO A 183 -22.68 6.24 -6.66
N ARG A 184 -22.06 7.25 -7.28
CA ARG A 184 -21.05 8.11 -6.64
C ARG A 184 -21.78 9.25 -5.92
N VAL A 185 -21.64 9.35 -4.61
CA VAL A 185 -22.38 10.30 -3.78
C VAL A 185 -21.53 11.45 -3.24
N ALA A 186 -20.20 11.27 -3.19
CA ALA A 186 -19.26 12.33 -2.85
C ALA A 186 -17.89 12.10 -3.51
N CYS A 187 -17.15 13.17 -3.70
CA CYS A 187 -15.85 13.20 -4.37
C CYS A 187 -14.93 14.22 -3.72
N GLY A 188 -13.62 13.92 -3.70
CA GLY A 188 -12.57 14.86 -3.34
C GLY A 188 -11.35 14.69 -4.24
N VAL A 189 -10.88 15.79 -4.85
CA VAL A 189 -9.60 15.77 -5.60
C VAL A 189 -8.45 15.62 -4.61
N ILE A 190 -7.49 14.75 -4.94
CA ILE A 190 -6.33 14.52 -4.10
C ILE A 190 -5.25 15.53 -4.45
N GLU A 191 -4.85 16.37 -3.48
CA GLU A 191 -3.90 17.46 -3.66
C GLU A 191 -2.69 17.31 -2.75
N LYS A 192 -1.51 17.69 -3.24
CA LYS A 192 -0.27 17.72 -2.43
C LYS A 192 -0.42 18.75 -1.29
N LYS A 193 0.11 18.38 -0.11
CA LYS A 193 0.07 19.22 1.08
C LYS A 193 1.47 19.72 1.45
#